data_5f465d832280c77aa4ef35dafd23bbe4
#
_entry.id   5f465d832280c77aa4ef35dafd23bbe4
#
_cell.length_a   1.000
_cell.length_b   1.000
_cell.length_c   1.000
_cell.angle_alpha   90.00
_cell.angle_beta   90.00
_cell.angle_gamma   90.00
#
_symmetry.space_group_name_H-M   'P 1'
#
loop_
_entity.id
_entity.type
_entity.pdbx_description
1 polymer ?
#
loop_
_entity_poly.entity_id
_entity_poly.type
_entity_poly.pdbx_seq_one_letter_code
_entity_poly.pdbx_strand_id
1 'polypeptide(L)'
;MTQGPGPNLIPLTKLTLGEILSGSLNSLRRMPKTLLGIGLFSGFIVGIATVMASAVFVRNGESLELPQIPNPSSTLNQEQLEELLTALGPTLRIAVVTTLVLFIVQTISAGMFTHIIGNAIIGKKINAAESWAKTKPQLGRIIVVSLISFLFPILAIIAGSSIGVALTGISNLFVFVGLGIGLVGAIYVWISLYVIVPTLVLEDTTLKGAIKRSFYLAKGNILRVFGIGIMGIITSQAISIVVSTPFALFAQTGADQDPTTSSVFMSTMGSVIGYTFMLPFVATFTTLLYTDLRIRKENLATDLNKAANQ
;
A
#
# COMPACT_ATOMS: atom_id res chain seq x y z
N MET A 1 -31.65 -11.16 -21.11
CA MET A 1 -30.47 -11.63 -21.85
C MET A 1 -29.32 -11.81 -20.82
N THR A 2 -29.18 -13.02 -20.32
CA THR A 2 -28.05 -13.39 -19.42
C THR A 2 -26.79 -13.45 -20.26
N GLN A 3 -25.91 -12.46 -20.11
CA GLN A 3 -24.57 -12.55 -20.67
C GLN A 3 -23.88 -13.75 -20.00
N GLY A 4 -23.53 -14.76 -20.79
CA GLY A 4 -22.73 -15.87 -20.36
C GLY A 4 -21.42 -15.39 -19.71
N PRO A 5 -20.77 -16.19 -18.85
CA PRO A 5 -19.56 -15.80 -18.15
C PRO A 5 -18.52 -15.37 -19.21
N GLY A 6 -18.11 -14.10 -19.12
CA GLY A 6 -17.03 -13.57 -19.96
C GLY A 6 -15.74 -14.34 -19.68
N PRO A 7 -14.74 -14.31 -20.58
CA PRO A 7 -13.49 -15.03 -20.36
C PRO A 7 -12.88 -14.59 -19.03
N ASN A 8 -12.54 -15.59 -18.20
CA ASN A 8 -11.93 -15.37 -16.88
C ASN A 8 -10.75 -14.41 -16.97
N LEU A 9 -10.59 -13.56 -15.98
CA LEU A 9 -9.51 -12.55 -15.93
C LEU A 9 -8.13 -13.20 -16.01
N ILE A 10 -7.99 -14.39 -15.41
CA ILE A 10 -6.78 -15.20 -15.35
C ILE A 10 -7.13 -16.68 -15.52
N PRO A 11 -6.18 -17.51 -16.00
CA PRO A 11 -6.34 -18.96 -15.97
C PRO A 11 -6.45 -19.45 -14.51
N LEU A 12 -7.38 -20.39 -14.23
CA LEU A 12 -7.56 -20.99 -12.92
C LEU A 12 -6.51 -22.08 -12.65
N THR A 13 -5.24 -21.75 -12.87
CA THR A 13 -4.06 -22.61 -12.66
C THR A 13 -3.08 -21.91 -11.74
N LYS A 14 -2.03 -22.61 -11.29
CA LYS A 14 -0.93 -21.99 -10.52
C LYS A 14 -0.31 -20.87 -11.35
N LEU A 15 -0.39 -19.63 -10.85
CA LEU A 15 0.08 -18.45 -11.56
C LEU A 15 1.60 -18.31 -11.42
N THR A 16 2.24 -17.86 -12.48
CA THR A 16 3.63 -17.37 -12.46
C THR A 16 3.64 -15.88 -12.05
N LEU A 17 4.82 -15.35 -11.72
CA LEU A 17 4.98 -13.90 -11.46
C LEU A 17 4.53 -13.07 -12.67
N GLY A 18 4.92 -13.48 -13.88
CA GLY A 18 4.54 -12.80 -15.12
C GLY A 18 3.02 -12.75 -15.34
N GLU A 19 2.32 -13.83 -15.02
CA GLU A 19 0.85 -13.91 -15.12
C GLU A 19 0.15 -13.03 -14.05
N ILE A 20 0.71 -12.92 -12.85
CA ILE A 20 0.18 -12.00 -11.82
C ILE A 20 0.39 -10.55 -12.27
N LEU A 21 1.57 -10.19 -12.77
CA LEU A 21 1.87 -8.84 -13.27
C LEU A 21 1.01 -8.49 -14.48
N SER A 22 1.00 -9.36 -15.51
CA SER A 22 0.21 -9.13 -16.72
C SER A 22 -1.30 -9.14 -16.44
N GLY A 23 -1.76 -10.01 -15.54
CA GLY A 23 -3.15 -10.05 -15.07
C GLY A 23 -3.55 -8.73 -14.39
N SER A 24 -2.66 -8.17 -13.56
CA SER A 24 -2.89 -6.88 -12.90
C SER A 24 -3.00 -5.74 -13.91
N LEU A 25 -2.10 -5.65 -14.87
CA LEU A 25 -2.15 -4.64 -15.93
C LEU A 25 -3.33 -4.82 -16.87
N ASN A 26 -3.66 -6.07 -17.24
CA ASN A 26 -4.81 -6.38 -18.08
C ASN A 26 -6.14 -6.04 -17.39
N SER A 27 -6.21 -6.14 -16.06
CA SER A 27 -7.39 -5.72 -15.30
C SER A 27 -7.68 -4.24 -15.48
N LEU A 28 -6.65 -3.40 -15.43
CA LEU A 28 -6.74 -1.95 -15.69
C LEU A 28 -7.25 -1.67 -17.12
N ARG A 29 -6.79 -2.44 -18.11
CA ARG A 29 -7.24 -2.31 -19.50
C ARG A 29 -8.66 -2.81 -19.72
N ARG A 30 -9.09 -3.87 -19.04
CA ARG A 30 -10.43 -4.46 -19.21
C ARG A 30 -11.54 -3.72 -18.46
N MET A 31 -11.21 -3.06 -17.34
CA MET A 31 -12.17 -2.34 -16.50
C MET A 31 -11.69 -0.91 -16.17
N PRO A 32 -11.28 -0.11 -17.16
CA PRO A 32 -10.63 1.19 -16.90
C PRO A 32 -11.58 2.14 -16.18
N LYS A 33 -12.84 2.24 -16.60
CA LYS A 33 -13.83 3.16 -16.00
C LYS A 33 -14.01 2.91 -14.49
N THR A 34 -14.09 1.65 -14.08
CA THR A 34 -14.31 1.31 -12.67
C THR A 34 -13.04 1.44 -11.84
N LEU A 35 -11.93 0.87 -12.33
CA LEU A 35 -10.68 0.83 -11.57
C LEU A 35 -10.00 2.21 -11.53
N LEU A 36 -9.85 2.86 -12.68
CA LEU A 36 -9.23 4.19 -12.72
C LEU A 36 -10.16 5.27 -12.15
N GLY A 37 -11.49 5.10 -12.26
CA GLY A 37 -12.44 6.02 -11.64
C GLY A 37 -12.34 6.04 -10.11
N ILE A 38 -12.28 4.87 -9.47
CA ILE A 38 -12.04 4.77 -8.02
C ILE A 38 -10.64 5.27 -7.67
N GLY A 39 -9.61 4.92 -8.47
CA GLY A 39 -8.24 5.37 -8.28
C GLY A 39 -8.12 6.89 -8.34
N LEU A 40 -8.74 7.52 -9.35
CA LEU A 40 -8.76 8.96 -9.53
C LEU A 40 -9.46 9.68 -8.36
N PHE A 41 -10.63 9.19 -7.96
CA PHE A 41 -11.36 9.74 -6.80
C PHE A 41 -10.52 9.63 -5.53
N SER A 42 -9.86 8.49 -5.31
CA SER A 42 -8.96 8.29 -4.18
C SER A 42 -7.75 9.22 -4.23
N GLY A 43 -7.14 9.40 -5.40
CA GLY A 43 -6.04 10.34 -5.62
C GLY A 43 -6.45 11.78 -5.33
N PHE A 44 -7.64 12.21 -5.78
CA PHE A 44 -8.17 13.55 -5.48
C PHE A 44 -8.34 13.80 -3.97
N ILE A 45 -8.87 12.84 -3.21
CA ILE A 45 -9.00 12.98 -1.76
C ILE A 45 -7.63 13.21 -1.12
N VAL A 46 -6.62 12.40 -1.50
CA VAL A 46 -5.26 12.55 -0.99
C VAL A 46 -4.65 13.87 -1.42
N GLY A 47 -4.82 14.27 -2.70
CA GLY A 47 -4.33 15.54 -3.22
C GLY A 47 -4.93 16.74 -2.49
N ILE A 48 -6.24 16.78 -2.30
CA ILE A 48 -6.92 17.84 -1.54
C ILE A 48 -6.40 17.88 -0.10
N ALA A 49 -6.26 16.73 0.55
CA ALA A 49 -5.73 16.68 1.92
C ALA A 49 -4.29 17.21 2.00
N THR A 50 -3.46 16.89 1.02
CA THR A 50 -2.07 17.39 0.94
C THR A 50 -2.05 18.90 0.79
N VAL A 51 -2.83 19.45 -0.16
CA VAL A 51 -2.91 20.91 -0.38
C VAL A 51 -3.44 21.62 0.85
N MET A 52 -4.51 21.11 1.46
CA MET A 52 -5.08 21.71 2.67
C MET A 52 -4.09 21.69 3.84
N ALA A 53 -3.41 20.56 4.05
CA ALA A 53 -2.37 20.46 5.07
C ALA A 53 -1.26 21.50 4.82
N SER A 54 -0.72 21.57 3.61
CA SER A 54 0.32 22.54 3.24
C SER A 54 -0.16 23.99 3.41
N ALA A 55 -1.38 24.31 2.99
CA ALA A 55 -1.94 25.67 3.12
C ALA A 55 -2.10 26.12 4.58
N VAL A 56 -2.49 25.22 5.48
CA VAL A 56 -2.60 25.51 6.91
C VAL A 56 -1.23 25.87 7.50
N PHE A 57 -0.17 25.18 7.12
CA PHE A 57 1.18 25.43 7.62
C PHE A 57 1.77 26.73 7.08
N VAL A 58 1.63 26.98 5.77
CA VAL A 58 2.06 28.25 5.17
C VAL A 58 1.35 29.45 5.82
N ARG A 59 0.03 29.31 6.10
CA ARG A 59 -0.74 30.37 6.79
C ARG A 59 -0.23 30.64 8.21
N ASN A 60 0.30 29.62 8.89
CA ASN A 60 0.86 29.77 10.24
C ASN A 60 2.30 30.34 10.24
N GLY A 61 2.84 30.73 9.08
CA GLY A 61 4.21 31.25 8.94
C GLY A 61 5.30 30.22 9.13
N GLU A 62 4.95 28.91 9.08
CA GLU A 62 5.91 27.83 9.19
C GLU A 62 6.55 27.60 7.81
N SER A 63 7.88 27.67 7.74
CA SER A 63 8.62 27.33 6.51
C SER A 63 8.66 25.81 6.33
N LEU A 64 8.46 25.36 5.08
CA LEU A 64 8.60 23.94 4.68
C LEU A 64 10.05 23.61 4.27
N GLU A 65 10.98 24.53 4.49
CA GLU A 65 12.36 24.30 4.19
C GLU A 65 12.94 23.25 5.14
N LEU A 66 13.54 22.23 4.56
CA LEU A 66 14.31 21.28 5.36
C LEU A 66 15.51 22.01 5.96
N PRO A 67 15.71 21.95 7.29
CA PRO A 67 16.86 22.57 7.91
C PRO A 67 18.14 22.03 7.26
N GLN A 68 19.08 22.91 6.97
CA GLN A 68 20.38 22.49 6.48
C GLN A 68 21.07 21.68 7.58
N ILE A 69 21.27 20.40 7.33
CA ILE A 69 21.96 19.52 8.28
C ILE A 69 23.41 20.01 8.34
N PRO A 70 23.91 20.44 9.52
CA PRO A 70 25.31 20.75 9.68
C PRO A 70 26.16 19.54 9.29
N ASN A 71 27.36 19.79 8.82
CA ASN A 71 28.31 18.80 8.28
C ASN A 71 28.15 17.40 8.91
N PRO A 72 27.92 16.34 8.12
CA PRO A 72 27.65 14.99 8.64
C PRO A 72 28.79 14.37 9.45
N SER A 73 29.96 15.04 9.51
CA SER A 73 31.12 14.62 10.30
C SER A 73 31.15 15.18 11.73
N SER A 74 30.24 16.07 12.11
CA SER A 74 30.16 16.59 13.49
C SER A 74 29.10 15.87 14.27
N THR A 75 29.41 15.40 15.48
CA THR A 75 28.39 14.95 16.45
C THR A 75 27.48 16.12 16.76
N LEU A 76 26.18 15.97 16.47
CA LEU A 76 25.18 16.98 16.82
C LEU A 76 25.21 17.21 18.34
N ASN A 77 25.40 18.45 18.76
CA ASN A 77 25.21 18.80 20.16
C ASN A 77 23.69 18.89 20.48
N GLN A 78 23.35 18.94 21.76
CA GLN A 78 21.97 18.88 22.19
C GLN A 78 21.14 20.06 21.69
N GLU A 79 21.73 21.25 21.60
CA GLU A 79 21.11 22.46 21.08
C GLU A 79 20.81 22.35 19.57
N GLN A 80 21.72 21.83 18.78
CA GLN A 80 21.53 21.57 17.34
C GLN A 80 20.45 20.51 17.08
N LEU A 81 20.34 19.51 17.98
CA LEU A 81 19.29 18.51 17.88
C LEU A 81 17.90 19.11 18.17
N GLU A 82 17.79 19.97 19.19
CA GLU A 82 16.54 20.69 19.52
C GLU A 82 16.12 21.64 18.39
N GLU A 83 17.09 22.38 17.81
CA GLU A 83 16.83 23.23 16.67
C GLU A 83 16.35 22.44 15.46
N LEU A 84 16.99 21.30 15.15
CA LEU A 84 16.61 20.40 14.06
C LEU A 84 15.19 19.83 14.29
N LEU A 85 14.89 19.37 15.48
CA LEU A 85 13.56 18.83 15.82
C LEU A 85 12.48 19.90 15.72
N THR A 86 12.79 21.12 16.12
CA THR A 86 11.86 22.26 16.01
C THR A 86 11.60 22.62 14.56
N ALA A 87 12.65 22.69 13.73
CA ALA A 87 12.54 22.98 12.31
C ALA A 87 11.85 21.86 11.50
N LEU A 88 12.00 20.60 11.89
CA LEU A 88 11.31 19.46 11.28
C LEU A 88 9.83 19.34 11.72
N GLY A 89 9.47 19.95 12.85
CA GLY A 89 8.14 19.81 13.44
C GLY A 89 6.97 20.07 12.45
N PRO A 90 6.95 21.16 11.68
CA PRO A 90 5.93 21.43 10.67
C PRO A 90 5.86 20.35 9.60
N THR A 91 6.99 20.00 9.01
CA THR A 91 7.08 18.98 7.96
C THR A 91 6.59 17.61 8.45
N LEU A 92 6.96 17.21 9.67
CA LEU A 92 6.49 15.96 10.28
C LEU A 92 4.97 15.98 10.52
N ARG A 93 4.39 17.10 10.95
CA ARG A 93 2.92 17.23 11.12
C ARG A 93 2.18 17.03 9.81
N ILE A 94 2.64 17.68 8.72
CA ILE A 94 2.05 17.49 7.38
C ILE A 94 2.17 16.03 6.95
N ALA A 95 3.36 15.44 7.10
CA ALA A 95 3.61 14.06 6.75
C ALA A 95 2.69 13.09 7.51
N VAL A 96 2.46 13.32 8.80
CA VAL A 96 1.54 12.50 9.60
C VAL A 96 0.11 12.63 9.09
N VAL A 97 -0.39 13.86 8.88
CA VAL A 97 -1.77 14.08 8.41
C VAL A 97 -1.98 13.45 7.03
N THR A 98 -1.08 13.71 6.08
CA THR A 98 -1.20 13.16 4.72
C THR A 98 -1.07 11.64 4.70
N THR A 99 -0.18 11.07 5.53
CA THR A 99 -0.03 9.61 5.67
C THR A 99 -1.30 8.97 6.25
N LEU A 100 -1.93 9.58 7.25
CA LEU A 100 -3.19 9.08 7.81
C LEU A 100 -4.32 9.11 6.78
N VAL A 101 -4.46 10.20 6.03
CA VAL A 101 -5.47 10.30 4.96
C VAL A 101 -5.18 9.25 3.87
N LEU A 102 -3.93 9.14 3.42
CA LEU A 102 -3.52 8.14 2.45
C LEU A 102 -3.83 6.72 2.93
N PHE A 103 -3.50 6.42 4.19
CA PHE A 103 -3.78 5.11 4.80
C PHE A 103 -5.27 4.76 4.78
N ILE A 104 -6.13 5.71 5.16
CA ILE A 104 -7.59 5.51 5.17
C ILE A 104 -8.10 5.29 3.74
N VAL A 105 -7.71 6.17 2.81
CA VAL A 105 -8.13 6.11 1.41
C VAL A 105 -7.65 4.82 0.75
N GLN A 106 -6.39 4.44 0.95
CA GLN A 106 -5.82 3.20 0.44
C GLN A 106 -6.54 1.97 1.00
N THR A 107 -6.85 1.97 2.30
CA THR A 107 -7.56 0.86 2.96
C THR A 107 -8.96 0.67 2.41
N ILE A 108 -9.72 1.76 2.26
CA ILE A 108 -11.07 1.73 1.67
C ILE A 108 -11.02 1.24 0.21
N SER A 109 -10.12 1.82 -0.57
CA SER A 109 -9.94 1.48 -1.98
C SER A 109 -9.51 0.04 -2.18
N ALA A 110 -8.62 -0.49 -1.31
CA ALA A 110 -8.19 -1.89 -1.35
C ALA A 110 -9.38 -2.85 -1.17
N GLY A 111 -10.30 -2.57 -0.24
CA GLY A 111 -11.53 -3.33 -0.07
C GLY A 111 -12.40 -3.32 -1.33
N MET A 112 -12.63 -2.14 -1.91
CA MET A 112 -13.41 -1.98 -3.13
C MET A 112 -12.79 -2.72 -4.31
N PHE A 113 -11.51 -2.54 -4.55
CA PHE A 113 -10.79 -3.22 -5.63
C PHE A 113 -10.80 -4.74 -5.45
N THR A 114 -10.63 -5.22 -4.22
CA THR A 114 -10.67 -6.66 -3.91
C THR A 114 -12.03 -7.27 -4.29
N HIS A 115 -13.13 -6.61 -4.00
CA HIS A 115 -14.46 -7.06 -4.45
C HIS A 115 -14.61 -7.06 -5.97
N ILE A 116 -14.12 -6.01 -6.66
CA ILE A 116 -14.20 -5.92 -8.11
C ILE A 116 -13.40 -7.06 -8.75
N ILE A 117 -12.14 -7.23 -8.32
CA ILE A 117 -11.25 -8.25 -8.89
C ILE A 117 -11.70 -9.67 -8.53
N GLY A 118 -12.12 -9.90 -7.29
CA GLY A 118 -12.65 -11.20 -6.86
C GLY A 118 -13.85 -11.63 -7.70
N ASN A 119 -14.77 -10.71 -8.00
CA ASN A 119 -15.89 -11.00 -8.92
C ASN A 119 -15.43 -11.18 -10.37
N ALA A 120 -14.45 -10.38 -10.84
CA ALA A 120 -13.92 -10.48 -12.21
C ALA A 120 -13.21 -11.83 -12.46
N ILE A 121 -12.57 -12.42 -11.46
CA ILE A 121 -11.92 -13.74 -11.55
C ILE A 121 -12.96 -14.82 -11.89
N ILE A 122 -14.18 -14.73 -11.35
CA ILE A 122 -15.29 -15.65 -11.64
C ILE A 122 -16.17 -15.17 -12.80
N GLY A 123 -15.71 -14.24 -13.63
CA GLY A 123 -16.42 -13.76 -14.81
C GLY A 123 -17.55 -12.76 -14.53
N LYS A 124 -17.77 -12.33 -13.28
CA LYS A 124 -18.80 -11.34 -12.91
C LYS A 124 -18.22 -9.93 -12.92
N LYS A 125 -18.93 -8.99 -13.55
CA LYS A 125 -18.58 -7.56 -13.51
C LYS A 125 -19.46 -6.87 -12.49
N ILE A 126 -18.83 -6.14 -11.55
CA ILE A 126 -19.52 -5.25 -10.63
C ILE A 126 -19.04 -3.82 -10.84
N ASN A 127 -19.92 -2.85 -10.63
CA ASN A 127 -19.58 -1.44 -10.73
C ASN A 127 -19.06 -0.89 -9.40
N ALA A 128 -18.63 0.39 -9.40
CA ALA A 128 -18.08 1.05 -8.21
C ALA A 128 -19.11 1.15 -7.07
N ALA A 129 -20.38 1.42 -7.38
CA ALA A 129 -21.44 1.54 -6.38
C ALA A 129 -21.76 0.19 -5.70
N GLU A 130 -21.82 -0.87 -6.47
CA GLU A 130 -21.99 -2.24 -5.95
C GLU A 130 -20.80 -2.66 -5.09
N SER A 131 -19.58 -2.34 -5.54
CA SER A 131 -18.37 -2.60 -4.78
C SER A 131 -18.36 -1.85 -3.45
N TRP A 132 -18.75 -0.57 -3.46
CA TRP A 132 -18.90 0.24 -2.25
C TRP A 132 -19.95 -0.35 -1.29
N ALA A 133 -21.12 -0.74 -1.81
CA ALA A 133 -22.17 -1.35 -1.00
C ALA A 133 -21.71 -2.63 -0.28
N LYS A 134 -20.84 -3.43 -0.92
CA LYS A 134 -20.24 -4.63 -0.32
C LYS A 134 -19.11 -4.28 0.66
N THR A 135 -18.33 -3.24 0.40
CA THR A 135 -17.18 -2.84 1.23
C THR A 135 -17.65 -2.12 2.50
N LYS A 136 -18.68 -1.27 2.41
CA LYS A 136 -19.17 -0.44 3.52
C LYS A 136 -19.41 -1.20 4.83
N PRO A 137 -20.11 -2.36 4.86
CA PRO A 137 -20.34 -3.10 6.10
C PRO A 137 -19.07 -3.74 6.68
N GLN A 138 -18.01 -3.89 5.88
CA GLN A 138 -16.74 -4.49 6.27
C GLN A 138 -15.67 -3.45 6.63
N LEU A 139 -15.93 -2.13 6.45
CA LEU A 139 -14.92 -1.07 6.60
C LEU A 139 -14.17 -1.13 7.92
N GLY A 140 -14.86 -1.26 9.04
CA GLY A 140 -14.21 -1.35 10.36
C GLY A 140 -13.22 -2.51 10.44
N ARG A 141 -13.61 -3.68 9.91
CA ARG A 141 -12.74 -4.87 9.88
C ARG A 141 -11.55 -4.67 8.96
N ILE A 142 -11.75 -4.04 7.78
CA ILE A 142 -10.68 -3.76 6.82
C ILE A 142 -9.67 -2.77 7.41
N ILE A 143 -10.13 -1.70 8.07
CA ILE A 143 -9.27 -0.72 8.74
C ILE A 143 -8.42 -1.40 9.82
N VAL A 144 -9.03 -2.23 10.65
CA VAL A 144 -8.30 -2.93 11.73
C VAL A 144 -7.24 -3.88 11.17
N VAL A 145 -7.54 -4.70 10.15
CA VAL A 145 -6.52 -5.60 9.58
C VAL A 145 -5.43 -4.84 8.83
N SER A 146 -5.74 -3.73 8.18
CA SER A 146 -4.74 -2.87 7.56
C SER A 146 -3.82 -2.23 8.60
N LEU A 147 -4.39 -1.78 9.73
CA LEU A 147 -3.62 -1.24 10.85
C LEU A 147 -2.71 -2.31 11.47
N ILE A 148 -3.21 -3.53 11.67
CA ILE A 148 -2.41 -4.66 12.13
C ILE A 148 -1.26 -4.93 11.16
N SER A 149 -1.51 -4.95 9.85
CA SER A 149 -0.49 -5.18 8.83
C SER A 149 0.58 -4.10 8.80
N PHE A 150 0.23 -2.87 9.17
CA PHE A 150 1.16 -1.74 9.26
C PHE A 150 1.94 -1.74 10.58
N LEU A 151 1.26 -1.94 11.71
CA LEU A 151 1.87 -1.82 13.04
C LEU A 151 2.73 -3.03 13.45
N PHE A 152 2.33 -4.25 13.11
CA PHE A 152 3.02 -5.44 13.59
C PHE A 152 4.47 -5.56 13.10
N PRO A 153 4.82 -5.25 11.84
CA PRO A 153 6.20 -5.17 11.41
C PRO A 153 7.01 -4.11 12.19
N ILE A 154 6.42 -2.95 12.46
CA ILE A 154 7.06 -1.89 13.25
C ILE A 154 7.32 -2.36 14.69
N LEU A 155 6.34 -2.99 15.32
CA LEU A 155 6.49 -3.55 16.67
C LEU A 155 7.58 -4.64 16.73
N ALA A 156 7.74 -5.43 15.66
CA ALA A 156 8.81 -6.42 15.58
C ALA A 156 10.20 -5.75 15.56
N ILE A 157 10.35 -4.64 14.79
CA ILE A 157 11.61 -3.87 14.77
C ILE A 157 11.89 -3.27 16.15
N ILE A 158 10.88 -2.63 16.77
CA ILE A 158 11.01 -2.02 18.09
C ILE A 158 11.41 -3.08 19.13
N ALA A 159 10.74 -4.23 19.13
CA ALA A 159 11.04 -5.32 20.07
C ALA A 159 12.48 -5.85 19.91
N GLY A 160 12.90 -6.11 18.65
CA GLY A 160 14.27 -6.55 18.37
C GLY A 160 15.31 -5.50 18.81
N SER A 161 15.10 -4.23 18.44
CA SER A 161 15.98 -3.13 18.83
C SER A 161 16.05 -2.94 20.34
N SER A 162 14.93 -3.04 21.06
CA SER A 162 14.88 -2.93 22.53
C SER A 162 15.69 -4.03 23.20
N ILE A 163 15.63 -5.26 22.69
CA ILE A 163 16.45 -6.37 23.18
C ILE A 163 17.94 -6.06 22.95
N GLY A 164 18.30 -5.56 21.76
CA GLY A 164 19.67 -5.17 21.44
C GLY A 164 20.20 -4.08 22.37
N VAL A 165 19.40 -3.04 22.63
CA VAL A 165 19.75 -1.96 23.56
C VAL A 165 19.90 -2.49 25.02
N ALA A 166 19.01 -3.37 25.46
CA ALA A 166 19.11 -3.96 26.80
C ALA A 166 20.40 -4.76 27.03
N LEU A 167 21.02 -5.27 25.95
CA LEU A 167 22.27 -6.03 26.01
C LEU A 167 23.53 -5.19 25.75
N THR A 168 23.43 -3.87 25.66
CA THR A 168 24.58 -2.96 25.43
C THR A 168 25.60 -3.02 26.57
N GLY A 169 25.17 -3.38 27.78
CA GLY A 169 26.06 -3.62 28.93
C GLY A 169 27.10 -4.75 28.68
N ILE A 170 26.85 -5.64 27.73
CA ILE A 170 27.77 -6.69 27.30
C ILE A 170 28.65 -6.18 26.14
N SER A 171 28.04 -5.63 25.10
CA SER A 171 28.72 -5.03 23.96
C SER A 171 27.77 -4.17 23.13
N ASN A 172 28.24 -3.03 22.62
CA ASN A 172 27.48 -2.18 21.70
C ASN A 172 27.09 -2.88 20.37
N LEU A 173 27.77 -3.99 20.05
CA LEU A 173 27.43 -4.81 18.89
C LEU A 173 26.01 -5.39 18.96
N PHE A 174 25.48 -5.62 20.17
CA PHE A 174 24.13 -6.17 20.37
C PHE A 174 23.02 -5.25 19.86
N VAL A 175 23.25 -3.94 19.72
CA VAL A 175 22.29 -3.03 19.08
C VAL A 175 22.04 -3.45 17.63
N PHE A 176 23.10 -3.74 16.88
CA PHE A 176 23.00 -4.19 15.48
C PHE A 176 22.38 -5.58 15.37
N VAL A 177 22.73 -6.49 16.29
CA VAL A 177 22.14 -7.84 16.35
C VAL A 177 20.64 -7.75 16.63
N GLY A 178 20.22 -6.94 17.61
CA GLY A 178 18.83 -6.74 17.94
C GLY A 178 18.03 -6.12 16.81
N LEU A 179 18.59 -5.10 16.14
CA LEU A 179 18.00 -4.51 14.95
C LEU A 179 17.85 -5.55 13.82
N GLY A 180 18.87 -6.37 13.59
CA GLY A 180 18.83 -7.44 12.59
C GLY A 180 17.72 -8.47 12.85
N ILE A 181 17.58 -8.90 14.10
CA ILE A 181 16.49 -9.80 14.54
C ILE A 181 15.13 -9.13 14.33
N GLY A 182 15.00 -7.86 14.73
CA GLY A 182 13.78 -7.08 14.54
C GLY A 182 13.39 -6.96 13.06
N LEU A 183 14.34 -6.68 12.18
CA LEU A 183 14.13 -6.60 10.73
C LEU A 183 13.67 -7.95 10.13
N VAL A 184 14.32 -9.05 10.50
CA VAL A 184 13.92 -10.39 10.05
C VAL A 184 12.50 -10.71 10.53
N GLY A 185 12.19 -10.40 11.81
CA GLY A 185 10.85 -10.54 12.35
C GLY A 185 9.81 -9.70 11.60
N ALA A 186 10.13 -8.45 11.30
CA ALA A 186 9.27 -7.54 10.56
C ALA A 186 8.97 -8.04 9.14
N ILE A 187 10.00 -8.50 8.42
CA ILE A 187 9.86 -9.09 7.09
C ILE A 187 8.97 -10.34 7.13
N TYR A 188 9.18 -11.22 8.12
CA TYR A 188 8.36 -12.42 8.29
C TYR A 188 6.89 -12.09 8.53
N VAL A 189 6.61 -11.14 9.42
CA VAL A 189 5.25 -10.67 9.74
C VAL A 189 4.62 -10.00 8.52
N TRP A 190 5.34 -9.13 7.84
CA TRP A 190 4.86 -8.45 6.63
C TRP A 190 4.47 -9.45 5.54
N ILE A 191 5.31 -10.44 5.25
CA ILE A 191 5.02 -11.50 4.28
C ILE A 191 3.78 -12.29 4.69
N SER A 192 3.67 -12.63 5.97
CA SER A 192 2.57 -13.44 6.51
C SER A 192 1.22 -12.71 6.47
N LEU A 193 1.23 -11.38 6.55
CA LEU A 193 0.04 -10.53 6.49
C LEU A 193 -0.22 -9.93 5.10
N TYR A 194 0.62 -10.21 4.11
CA TYR A 194 0.56 -9.55 2.80
C TYR A 194 -0.80 -9.71 2.09
N VAL A 195 -1.47 -10.84 2.27
CA VAL A 195 -2.76 -11.15 1.64
C VAL A 195 -3.95 -11.05 2.61
N ILE A 196 -3.79 -10.39 3.75
CA ILE A 196 -4.82 -10.35 4.80
C ILE A 196 -6.10 -9.62 4.35
N VAL A 197 -5.97 -8.53 3.56
CA VAL A 197 -7.14 -7.76 3.07
C VAL A 197 -7.96 -8.60 2.09
N PRO A 198 -7.39 -9.21 1.02
CA PRO A 198 -8.15 -10.13 0.18
C PRO A 198 -8.77 -11.30 0.96
N THR A 199 -8.05 -11.83 1.94
CA THR A 199 -8.56 -12.92 2.79
C THR A 199 -9.79 -12.49 3.57
N LEU A 200 -9.74 -11.32 4.24
CA LEU A 200 -10.87 -10.80 5.00
C LEU A 200 -12.09 -10.53 4.11
N VAL A 201 -11.85 -9.85 2.98
CA VAL A 201 -12.90 -9.34 2.09
C VAL A 201 -13.59 -10.44 1.30
N LEU A 202 -12.83 -11.39 0.74
CA LEU A 202 -13.37 -12.44 -0.12
C LEU A 202 -13.89 -13.66 0.63
N GLU A 203 -13.35 -13.94 1.82
CA GLU A 203 -13.82 -15.06 2.65
C GLU A 203 -14.85 -14.61 3.72
N ASP A 204 -15.15 -13.29 3.80
CA ASP A 204 -16.04 -12.65 4.80
C ASP A 204 -15.85 -13.21 6.22
N THR A 205 -14.59 -13.35 6.62
CA THR A 205 -14.20 -13.97 7.88
C THR A 205 -14.05 -12.95 9.01
N THR A 206 -13.87 -13.44 10.24
CA THR A 206 -13.57 -12.58 11.40
C THR A 206 -12.14 -12.07 11.35
N LEU A 207 -11.83 -11.01 12.13
CA LEU A 207 -10.46 -10.46 12.25
C LEU A 207 -9.42 -11.54 12.58
N LYS A 208 -9.70 -12.35 13.62
CA LYS A 208 -8.81 -13.47 14.01
C LYS A 208 -8.71 -14.53 12.92
N GLY A 209 -9.84 -14.80 12.23
CA GLY A 209 -9.88 -15.71 11.09
C GLY A 209 -8.99 -15.23 9.95
N ALA A 210 -9.10 -13.96 9.55
CA ALA A 210 -8.29 -13.36 8.48
C ALA A 210 -6.78 -13.43 8.78
N ILE A 211 -6.37 -13.09 10.02
CA ILE A 211 -4.96 -13.21 10.44
C ILE A 211 -4.48 -14.66 10.30
N LYS A 212 -5.18 -15.59 10.96
CA LYS A 212 -4.83 -17.01 10.95
C LYS A 212 -4.75 -17.58 9.53
N ARG A 213 -5.69 -17.16 8.69
CA ARG A 213 -5.82 -17.56 7.31
C ARG A 213 -4.68 -17.02 6.44
N SER A 214 -4.33 -15.74 6.58
CA SER A 214 -3.21 -15.13 5.87
C SER A 214 -1.88 -15.81 6.23
N PHE A 215 -1.63 -16.05 7.52
CA PHE A 215 -0.47 -16.84 7.96
C PHE A 215 -0.47 -18.26 7.38
N TYR A 216 -1.62 -18.94 7.38
CA TYR A 216 -1.76 -20.27 6.79
C TYR A 216 -1.41 -20.26 5.30
N LEU A 217 -1.93 -19.31 4.52
CA LEU A 217 -1.67 -19.20 3.09
C LEU A 217 -0.20 -18.90 2.79
N ALA A 218 0.44 -18.05 3.57
CA ALA A 218 1.85 -17.71 3.42
C ALA A 218 2.80 -18.84 3.84
N LYS A 219 2.42 -19.66 4.85
CA LYS A 219 3.24 -20.75 5.37
C LYS A 219 3.59 -21.76 4.27
N GLY A 220 4.90 -22.03 4.11
CA GLY A 220 5.43 -22.93 3.06
C GLY A 220 5.65 -22.25 1.70
N ASN A 221 5.22 -20.97 1.55
CA ASN A 221 5.44 -20.16 0.35
C ASN A 221 6.11 -18.80 0.67
N ILE A 222 6.79 -18.69 1.81
CA ILE A 222 7.31 -17.42 2.34
C ILE A 222 8.22 -16.72 1.33
N LEU A 223 9.23 -17.41 0.79
CA LEU A 223 10.15 -16.84 -0.20
C LEU A 223 9.42 -16.42 -1.49
N ARG A 224 8.41 -17.17 -1.89
CA ARG A 224 7.59 -16.84 -3.05
C ARG A 224 6.77 -15.55 -2.81
N VAL A 225 6.07 -15.47 -1.68
CA VAL A 225 5.28 -14.28 -1.31
C VAL A 225 6.19 -13.07 -1.18
N PHE A 226 7.38 -13.24 -0.58
CA PHE A 226 8.41 -12.21 -0.48
C PHE A 226 8.85 -11.71 -1.85
N GLY A 227 9.32 -12.61 -2.72
CA GLY A 227 9.80 -12.24 -4.05
C GLY A 227 8.72 -11.59 -4.91
N ILE A 228 7.50 -12.16 -4.93
CA ILE A 228 6.37 -11.60 -5.64
C ILE A 228 5.97 -10.25 -5.02
N GLY A 229 5.91 -10.14 -3.69
CA GLY A 229 5.56 -8.91 -3.00
C GLY A 229 6.53 -7.75 -3.32
N ILE A 230 7.85 -8.01 -3.29
CA ILE A 230 8.87 -7.02 -3.68
C ILE A 230 8.66 -6.57 -5.14
N MET A 231 8.45 -7.51 -6.07
CA MET A 231 8.20 -7.17 -7.47
C MET A 231 6.93 -6.34 -7.64
N GLY A 232 5.89 -6.62 -6.85
CA GLY A 232 4.68 -5.80 -6.81
C GLY A 232 4.96 -4.37 -6.36
N ILE A 233 5.76 -4.19 -5.31
CA ILE A 233 6.18 -2.87 -4.82
C ILE A 233 6.99 -2.15 -5.89
N ILE A 234 8.03 -2.77 -6.44
CA ILE A 234 8.89 -2.16 -7.47
C ILE A 234 8.06 -1.73 -8.67
N THR A 235 7.18 -2.60 -9.16
CA THR A 235 6.33 -2.28 -10.31
C THR A 235 5.35 -1.16 -10.02
N SER A 236 4.72 -1.16 -8.83
CA SER A 236 3.77 -0.10 -8.44
C SER A 236 4.47 1.26 -8.31
N GLN A 237 5.66 1.29 -7.74
CA GLN A 237 6.47 2.51 -7.64
C GLN A 237 6.95 2.98 -9.02
N ALA A 238 7.38 2.06 -9.89
CA ALA A 238 7.76 2.39 -11.27
C ALA A 238 6.57 3.02 -12.03
N ILE A 239 5.37 2.46 -11.92
CA ILE A 239 4.15 3.02 -12.52
C ILE A 239 3.92 4.44 -11.98
N SER A 240 3.97 4.63 -10.66
CA SER A 240 3.76 5.92 -10.03
C SER A 240 4.78 6.96 -10.51
N ILE A 241 6.07 6.62 -10.49
CA ILE A 241 7.16 7.50 -10.91
C ILE A 241 7.00 7.89 -12.39
N VAL A 242 6.85 6.93 -13.29
CA VAL A 242 6.72 7.21 -14.73
C VAL A 242 5.56 8.16 -15.02
N VAL A 243 4.43 7.97 -14.34
CA VAL A 243 3.23 8.77 -14.56
C VAL A 243 3.32 10.16 -13.91
N SER A 244 3.98 10.28 -12.73
CA SER A 244 4.11 11.55 -12.02
C SER A 244 5.28 12.40 -12.48
N THR A 245 6.34 11.82 -13.06
CA THR A 245 7.56 12.53 -13.47
C THR A 245 7.32 13.76 -14.36
N PRO A 246 6.47 13.72 -15.41
CA PRO A 246 6.21 14.92 -16.22
C PRO A 246 5.74 16.11 -15.38
N PHE A 247 4.85 15.86 -14.43
CA PHE A 247 4.33 16.89 -13.52
C PHE A 247 5.38 17.42 -12.55
N ALA A 248 6.25 16.52 -12.06
CA ALA A 248 7.37 16.90 -11.18
C ALA A 248 8.39 17.78 -11.92
N LEU A 249 8.67 17.49 -13.20
CA LEU A 249 9.55 18.32 -14.02
C LEU A 249 8.96 19.71 -14.24
N PHE A 250 7.67 19.81 -14.59
CA PHE A 250 6.98 21.10 -14.72
C PHE A 250 6.95 21.89 -13.41
N ALA A 251 6.84 21.22 -12.27
CA ALA A 251 6.91 21.88 -10.96
C ALA A 251 8.27 22.50 -10.68
N GLN A 252 9.37 21.90 -11.18
CA GLN A 252 10.74 22.39 -10.98
C GLN A 252 11.11 23.56 -11.92
N THR A 253 10.57 23.64 -13.12
CA THR A 253 10.89 24.73 -14.08
C THR A 253 10.40 26.11 -13.63
N GLY A 254 9.54 26.18 -12.61
CA GLY A 254 9.10 27.44 -11.98
C GLY A 254 9.79 27.78 -10.66
N ALA A 255 10.79 27.00 -10.23
CA ALA A 255 11.33 27.05 -8.88
C ALA A 255 12.47 28.05 -8.65
N ASP A 256 12.83 28.89 -9.64
CA ASP A 256 13.80 29.98 -9.46
C ASP A 256 13.26 31.18 -8.65
N GLN A 257 12.01 31.15 -8.28
CA GLN A 257 11.36 32.09 -7.39
C GLN A 257 10.42 31.30 -6.48
N ASP A 258 10.32 31.64 -5.23
CA ASP A 258 9.52 31.05 -4.14
C ASP A 258 8.53 29.94 -4.55
N PRO A 259 8.32 28.87 -3.77
CA PRO A 259 7.42 27.79 -4.15
C PRO A 259 6.04 28.35 -4.51
N THR A 260 5.88 28.62 -5.80
CA THR A 260 4.67 29.24 -6.33
C THR A 260 3.51 28.28 -6.20
N THR A 261 2.31 28.80 -6.03
CA THR A 261 1.07 28.02 -6.04
C THR A 261 1.01 27.02 -7.23
N SER A 262 1.65 27.38 -8.35
CA SER A 262 1.74 26.53 -9.54
C SER A 262 2.62 25.28 -9.35
N SER A 263 3.75 25.37 -8.63
CA SER A 263 4.61 24.21 -8.38
C SER A 263 3.97 23.20 -7.43
N VAL A 264 3.28 23.70 -6.39
CA VAL A 264 2.48 22.85 -5.47
C VAL A 264 1.33 22.19 -6.23
N PHE A 265 0.64 22.93 -7.07
CA PHE A 265 -0.44 22.38 -7.89
C PHE A 265 0.06 21.28 -8.83
N MET A 266 1.15 21.50 -9.56
CA MET A 266 1.70 20.52 -10.50
C MET A 266 2.19 19.26 -9.78
N SER A 267 2.90 19.38 -8.67
CA SER A 267 3.36 18.23 -7.88
C SER A 267 2.18 17.41 -7.31
N THR A 268 1.13 18.11 -6.86
CA THR A 268 -0.10 17.46 -6.38
C THR A 268 -0.82 16.72 -7.51
N MET A 269 -0.93 17.33 -8.69
CA MET A 269 -1.52 16.68 -9.87
C MET A 269 -0.74 15.41 -10.26
N GLY A 270 0.59 15.47 -10.24
CA GLY A 270 1.43 14.29 -10.44
C GLY A 270 1.11 13.16 -9.46
N SER A 271 0.97 13.49 -8.18
CA SER A 271 0.61 12.54 -7.14
C SER A 271 -0.79 11.94 -7.34
N VAL A 272 -1.79 12.76 -7.66
CA VAL A 272 -3.18 12.32 -7.94
C VAL A 272 -3.18 11.30 -9.07
N ILE A 273 -2.49 11.61 -10.18
CA ILE A 273 -2.44 10.73 -11.33
C ILE A 273 -1.62 9.47 -11.02
N GLY A 274 -0.52 9.60 -10.28
CA GLY A 274 0.25 8.46 -9.78
C GLY A 274 -0.60 7.47 -8.98
N TYR A 275 -1.36 7.96 -8.01
CA TYR A 275 -2.28 7.14 -7.21
C TYR A 275 -3.41 6.53 -8.03
N THR A 276 -3.89 7.20 -9.08
CA THR A 276 -4.93 6.70 -9.97
C THR A 276 -4.57 5.35 -10.59
N PHE A 277 -3.30 5.13 -10.92
CA PHE A 277 -2.82 3.88 -11.50
C PHE A 277 -2.25 2.93 -10.44
N MET A 278 -1.55 3.44 -9.45
CA MET A 278 -0.86 2.65 -8.43
C MET A 278 -1.85 1.87 -7.56
N LEU A 279 -2.91 2.52 -7.04
CA LEU A 279 -3.82 1.90 -6.09
C LEU A 279 -4.56 0.67 -6.68
N PRO A 280 -5.21 0.76 -7.86
CA PRO A 280 -5.87 -0.42 -8.44
C PRO A 280 -4.86 -1.49 -8.87
N PHE A 281 -3.64 -1.13 -9.28
CA PHE A 281 -2.59 -2.10 -9.58
C PHE A 281 -2.22 -2.92 -8.34
N VAL A 282 -1.88 -2.25 -7.23
CA VAL A 282 -1.48 -2.93 -5.97
C VAL A 282 -2.59 -3.84 -5.46
N ALA A 283 -3.83 -3.35 -5.43
CA ALA A 283 -4.96 -4.14 -4.94
C ALA A 283 -5.26 -5.35 -5.84
N THR A 284 -5.15 -5.18 -7.16
CA THR A 284 -5.31 -6.30 -8.11
C THR A 284 -4.20 -7.31 -7.92
N PHE A 285 -2.97 -6.85 -7.83
CA PHE A 285 -1.79 -7.68 -7.66
C PHE A 285 -1.87 -8.54 -6.38
N THR A 286 -2.23 -7.94 -5.25
CA THR A 286 -2.41 -8.66 -3.98
C THR A 286 -3.57 -9.65 -4.03
N THR A 287 -4.66 -9.30 -4.72
CA THR A 287 -5.82 -10.20 -4.89
C THR A 287 -5.47 -11.40 -5.78
N LEU A 288 -4.69 -11.19 -6.85
CA LEU A 288 -4.23 -12.29 -7.71
C LEU A 288 -3.22 -13.19 -6.98
N LEU A 289 -2.32 -12.63 -6.18
CA LEU A 289 -1.41 -13.42 -5.35
C LEU A 289 -2.19 -14.24 -4.32
N TYR A 290 -3.19 -13.67 -3.66
CA TYR A 290 -4.09 -14.42 -2.77
C TYR A 290 -4.76 -15.60 -3.49
N THR A 291 -5.25 -15.38 -4.70
CA THR A 291 -5.86 -16.42 -5.53
C THR A 291 -4.86 -17.52 -5.87
N ASP A 292 -3.64 -17.17 -6.29
CA ASP A 292 -2.55 -18.14 -6.54
C ASP A 292 -2.23 -18.97 -5.30
N LEU A 293 -2.13 -18.37 -4.12
CA LEU A 293 -1.87 -19.08 -2.87
C LEU A 293 -2.99 -20.06 -2.52
N ARG A 294 -4.25 -19.70 -2.76
CA ARG A 294 -5.39 -20.60 -2.56
C ARG A 294 -5.39 -21.75 -3.55
N ILE A 295 -5.11 -21.47 -4.82
CA ILE A 295 -5.00 -22.52 -5.86
C ILE A 295 -3.90 -23.55 -5.47
N ARG A 296 -2.77 -23.07 -4.95
CA ARG A 296 -1.65 -23.94 -4.56
C ARG A 296 -1.94 -24.79 -3.33
N LYS A 297 -2.68 -24.23 -2.36
CA LYS A 297 -2.91 -24.91 -1.07
C LYS A 297 -4.21 -25.68 -1.00
N GLU A 298 -5.23 -25.26 -1.71
CA GLU A 298 -6.60 -25.72 -1.51
C GLU A 298 -7.25 -26.25 -2.79
N ASN A 299 -6.49 -26.32 -3.90
CA ASN A 299 -7.02 -26.71 -5.20
C ASN A 299 -8.29 -25.93 -5.61
N LEU A 300 -8.37 -24.63 -5.23
CA LEU A 300 -9.48 -23.74 -5.52
C LEU A 300 -9.95 -23.81 -6.98
N ALA A 301 -9.04 -24.07 -7.91
CA ALA A 301 -9.37 -24.27 -9.33
C ALA A 301 -10.40 -25.37 -9.56
N THR A 302 -10.34 -26.47 -8.82
CA THR A 302 -11.28 -27.58 -8.92
C THR A 302 -12.66 -27.20 -8.41
N ASP A 303 -12.73 -26.44 -7.32
CA ASP A 303 -13.98 -25.99 -6.72
C ASP A 303 -14.69 -24.94 -7.59
N LEU A 304 -13.92 -23.99 -8.16
CA LEU A 304 -14.45 -23.00 -9.09
C LEU A 304 -14.93 -23.62 -10.40
N ASN A 305 -14.21 -24.62 -10.94
CA ASN A 305 -14.64 -25.34 -12.13
C ASN A 305 -15.92 -26.17 -11.88
N LYS A 306 -16.07 -26.76 -10.69
CA LYS A 306 -17.31 -27.45 -10.30
C LYS A 306 -18.49 -26.47 -10.20
N ALA A 307 -18.26 -25.29 -9.59
CA ALA A 307 -19.27 -24.25 -9.45
C ALA A 307 -19.67 -23.57 -10.78
N ALA A 308 -18.76 -23.54 -11.76
CA ALA A 308 -19.04 -23.00 -13.09
C ALA A 308 -19.83 -23.97 -13.99
N ASN A 309 -19.79 -25.27 -13.67
CA ASN A 309 -20.49 -26.34 -14.42
C ASN A 309 -21.82 -26.76 -13.79
N GLN A 310 -22.24 -26.12 -12.70
CA GLN A 310 -23.57 -26.19 -12.08
C GLN A 310 -24.41 -24.95 -12.45
#